data_e07caee0dcdd7ed1dac03d277cf6a094
#
_entry.id   e07caee0dcdd7ed1dac03d277cf6a094
#
_cell.length_a   1.000
_cell.length_b   1.000
_cell.length_c   1.000
_cell.angle_alpha   90.00
_cell.angle_beta   90.00
_cell.angle_gamma   90.00
#
_symmetry.space_group_name_H-M   'P 1'
#
loop_
_entity.id
_entity.type
_entity.pdbx_description
1 polymer ?
#
loop_
_entity_poly.entity_id
_entity_poly.type
_entity_poly.pdbx_seq_one_letter_code
_entity_poly.pdbx_strand_id
1 'polypeptide(L)'
;AISSIAFGHPVPAVDGNVLRVLSRVLESHEDILKQSVKKHFEELLRETMPKERTSAFTQGMIEIGAIVCVPNGAPLCGAPCPFYTVCEARKKALTAEIPVKTPKKKRKIEEKTVLLVEYGDKIAIRKRDDTGLLASLYEFPNLEGKLSGKEVLEQMKCRAVIEKELPTAKHIFSHVEWHMSGYLIRVTEEIPGLLFADREELKEKYPIPNAFAAYRKIAAAQTMDSCES
;
A
#
# COMPACT_ATOMS: atom_id res chain seq x y z
N ALA A 1 -13.72 5.41 -14.43
CA ALA A 1 -14.64 6.21 -13.61
C ALA A 1 -14.55 7.71 -13.95
N ILE A 2 -13.39 8.37 -13.82
CA ILE A 2 -13.25 9.83 -14.06
C ILE A 2 -13.79 10.21 -15.43
N SER A 3 -13.40 9.51 -16.50
CA SER A 3 -13.83 9.80 -17.87
C SER A 3 -15.36 9.73 -18.06
N SER A 4 -16.02 8.74 -17.46
CA SER A 4 -17.48 8.58 -17.57
C SER A 4 -18.25 9.47 -16.60
N ILE A 5 -17.78 9.63 -15.38
CA ILE A 5 -18.51 10.37 -14.33
C ILE A 5 -18.37 11.88 -14.53
N ALA A 6 -17.14 12.39 -14.72
CA ALA A 6 -16.88 13.82 -14.80
C ALA A 6 -17.05 14.39 -16.23
N PHE A 7 -16.76 13.58 -17.25
CA PHE A 7 -16.77 14.05 -18.65
C PHE A 7 -17.84 13.42 -19.51
N GLY A 8 -18.67 12.52 -18.96
CA GLY A 8 -19.77 11.90 -19.70
C GLY A 8 -19.36 10.97 -20.86
N HIS A 9 -18.07 10.61 -20.94
CA HIS A 9 -17.62 9.74 -22.02
C HIS A 9 -18.12 8.30 -21.81
N PRO A 10 -18.56 7.59 -22.87
CA PRO A 10 -19.06 6.21 -22.79
C PRO A 10 -17.90 5.21 -22.61
N VAL A 11 -17.17 5.36 -21.52
CA VAL A 11 -16.05 4.48 -21.14
C VAL A 11 -16.40 3.73 -19.86
N PRO A 12 -16.49 2.39 -19.89
CA PRO A 12 -16.83 1.60 -18.72
C PRO A 12 -15.84 1.80 -17.58
N ALA A 13 -16.34 1.81 -16.36
CA ALA A 13 -15.51 1.78 -15.14
C ALA A 13 -15.76 0.47 -14.41
N VAL A 14 -14.84 -0.47 -14.55
CA VAL A 14 -14.92 -1.80 -13.92
C VAL A 14 -14.00 -1.85 -12.71
N ASP A 15 -14.56 -1.50 -11.55
CA ASP A 15 -13.93 -1.64 -10.24
C ASP A 15 -14.31 -2.98 -9.57
N GLY A 16 -13.87 -3.21 -8.35
CA GLY A 16 -14.20 -4.43 -7.59
C GLY A 16 -15.69 -4.59 -7.30
N ASN A 17 -16.46 -3.51 -7.24
CA ASN A 17 -17.90 -3.53 -7.03
C ASN A 17 -18.61 -4.00 -8.31
N VAL A 18 -18.26 -3.39 -9.43
CA VAL A 18 -18.80 -3.72 -10.75
C VAL A 18 -18.43 -5.16 -11.14
N LEU A 19 -17.18 -5.59 -10.93
CA LEU A 19 -16.75 -6.99 -11.14
C LEU A 19 -17.64 -7.98 -10.37
N ARG A 20 -17.93 -7.70 -9.10
CA ARG A 20 -18.78 -8.55 -8.27
C ARG A 20 -20.22 -8.61 -8.79
N VAL A 21 -20.80 -7.46 -9.12
CA VAL A 21 -22.17 -7.38 -9.65
C VAL A 21 -22.26 -8.20 -10.94
N LEU A 22 -21.40 -7.94 -11.91
CA LEU A 22 -21.42 -8.64 -13.20
C LEU A 22 -21.18 -10.12 -13.05
N SER A 23 -20.21 -10.54 -12.23
CA SER A 23 -19.97 -11.96 -11.98
C SER A 23 -21.20 -12.66 -11.43
N ARG A 24 -21.95 -12.04 -10.52
CA ARG A 24 -23.18 -12.61 -9.96
C ARG A 24 -24.34 -12.60 -10.95
N VAL A 25 -24.52 -11.50 -11.68
CA VAL A 25 -25.60 -11.39 -12.66
C VAL A 25 -25.44 -12.41 -13.76
N LEU A 26 -24.22 -12.61 -14.25
CA LEU A 26 -23.90 -13.51 -15.37
C LEU A 26 -23.45 -14.92 -14.91
N GLU A 27 -23.46 -15.20 -13.60
CA GLU A 27 -22.97 -16.50 -13.07
C GLU A 27 -21.55 -16.83 -13.50
N SER A 28 -20.66 -15.85 -13.51
CA SER A 28 -19.28 -16.10 -13.90
C SER A 28 -18.48 -16.73 -12.76
N HIS A 29 -17.94 -17.92 -13.01
CA HIS A 29 -17.03 -18.65 -12.13
C HIS A 29 -15.56 -18.31 -12.38
N GLU A 30 -15.27 -17.35 -13.22
CA GLU A 30 -13.92 -16.92 -13.49
C GLU A 30 -13.37 -16.07 -12.34
N ASP A 31 -12.06 -16.18 -12.11
CA ASP A 31 -11.39 -15.38 -11.09
C ASP A 31 -11.36 -13.89 -11.49
N ILE A 32 -12.10 -13.06 -10.74
CA ILE A 32 -12.20 -11.62 -11.00
C ILE A 32 -10.88 -10.85 -10.79
N LEU A 33 -9.84 -11.49 -10.26
CA LEU A 33 -8.51 -10.88 -10.15
C LEU A 33 -7.70 -10.98 -11.44
N LYS A 34 -8.14 -11.81 -12.41
CA LYS A 34 -7.51 -11.91 -13.73
C LYS A 34 -7.82 -10.70 -14.60
N GLN A 35 -6.80 -10.15 -15.21
CA GLN A 35 -6.94 -9.00 -16.11
C GLN A 35 -7.81 -9.33 -17.35
N SER A 36 -7.77 -10.58 -17.83
CA SER A 36 -8.63 -11.06 -18.91
C SER A 36 -10.11 -10.95 -18.58
N VAL A 37 -10.51 -11.34 -17.37
CA VAL A 37 -11.90 -11.26 -16.90
C VAL A 37 -12.35 -9.79 -16.78
N LYS A 38 -11.50 -8.94 -16.25
CA LYS A 38 -11.77 -7.52 -16.20
C LYS A 38 -11.99 -6.92 -17.59
N LYS A 39 -11.11 -7.26 -18.54
CA LYS A 39 -11.20 -6.79 -19.93
C LYS A 39 -12.49 -7.29 -20.60
N HIS A 40 -12.84 -8.55 -20.40
CA HIS A 40 -14.10 -9.10 -20.91
C HIS A 40 -15.32 -8.34 -20.40
N PHE A 41 -15.38 -8.04 -19.09
CA PHE A 41 -16.49 -7.24 -18.54
C PHE A 41 -16.45 -5.77 -18.98
N GLU A 42 -15.29 -5.20 -19.24
CA GLU A 42 -15.17 -3.87 -19.84
C GLU A 42 -15.75 -3.84 -21.27
N GLU A 43 -15.48 -4.88 -22.08
CA GLU A 43 -16.02 -5.02 -23.44
C GLU A 43 -17.54 -5.17 -23.39
N LEU A 44 -18.07 -6.06 -22.56
CA LEU A 44 -19.50 -6.27 -22.38
C LEU A 44 -20.23 -4.97 -21.96
N LEU A 45 -19.68 -4.24 -20.98
CA LEU A 45 -20.25 -2.98 -20.55
C LEU A 45 -20.18 -1.90 -21.64
N ARG A 46 -19.14 -1.90 -22.47
CA ARG A 46 -18.99 -0.95 -23.57
C ARG A 46 -20.12 -1.10 -24.60
N GLU A 47 -20.57 -2.31 -24.84
CA GLU A 47 -21.67 -2.61 -25.77
C GLU A 47 -23.05 -2.24 -25.20
N THR A 48 -23.20 -2.38 -23.87
CA THR A 48 -24.50 -2.19 -23.20
C THR A 48 -24.67 -0.82 -22.53
N MET A 49 -23.60 -0.06 -22.38
CA MET A 49 -23.62 1.25 -21.71
C MET A 49 -24.43 2.29 -22.49
N PRO A 50 -25.38 3.00 -21.86
CA PRO A 50 -26.13 4.06 -22.50
C PRO A 50 -25.22 5.25 -22.82
N LYS A 51 -25.33 5.78 -24.07
CA LYS A 51 -24.48 6.87 -24.54
C LYS A 51 -24.79 8.22 -23.89
N GLU A 52 -26.05 8.46 -23.52
CA GLU A 52 -26.51 9.76 -23.00
C GLU A 52 -26.46 9.88 -21.47
N ARG A 53 -26.46 8.77 -20.74
CA ARG A 53 -26.48 8.75 -19.26
C ARG A 53 -25.31 7.96 -18.65
N THR A 54 -24.15 8.10 -19.24
CA THR A 54 -22.94 7.35 -18.87
C THR A 54 -22.51 7.56 -17.42
N SER A 55 -22.62 8.81 -16.93
CA SER A 55 -22.29 9.16 -15.54
C SER A 55 -23.21 8.44 -14.55
N ALA A 56 -24.52 8.56 -14.75
CA ALA A 56 -25.52 7.93 -13.88
C ALA A 56 -25.42 6.39 -13.93
N PHE A 57 -25.21 5.82 -15.12
CA PHE A 57 -25.01 4.39 -15.27
C PHE A 57 -23.77 3.89 -14.51
N THR A 58 -22.63 4.59 -14.67
CA THR A 58 -21.39 4.21 -14.01
C THR A 58 -21.52 4.30 -12.48
N GLN A 59 -22.09 5.39 -11.97
CA GLN A 59 -22.31 5.58 -10.54
C GLN A 59 -23.27 4.50 -10.01
N GLY A 60 -24.40 4.28 -10.66
CA GLY A 60 -25.37 3.27 -10.25
C GLY A 60 -24.79 1.87 -10.20
N MET A 61 -23.96 1.47 -11.15
CA MET A 61 -23.27 0.16 -11.12
C MET A 61 -22.33 0.03 -9.93
N ILE A 62 -21.58 1.08 -9.61
CA ILE A 62 -20.68 1.11 -8.44
C ILE A 62 -21.49 1.06 -7.15
N GLU A 63 -22.54 1.87 -7.03
CA GLU A 63 -23.41 1.95 -5.85
C GLU A 63 -24.14 0.64 -5.59
N ILE A 64 -24.71 -0.01 -6.61
CA ILE A 64 -25.34 -1.33 -6.48
C ILE A 64 -24.33 -2.33 -5.86
N GLY A 65 -23.09 -2.30 -6.31
CA GLY A 65 -22.03 -3.11 -5.71
C GLY A 65 -21.72 -2.73 -4.27
N ALA A 66 -21.71 -1.44 -3.95
CA ALA A 66 -21.33 -0.97 -2.60
C ALA A 66 -22.40 -1.22 -1.55
N ILE A 67 -23.69 -1.00 -1.87
CA ILE A 67 -24.77 -0.96 -0.86
C ILE A 67 -25.84 -2.06 -1.03
N VAL A 68 -25.99 -2.66 -2.20
CA VAL A 68 -26.97 -3.72 -2.46
C VAL A 68 -26.29 -5.07 -2.61
N CYS A 69 -25.42 -5.22 -3.57
CA CYS A 69 -24.70 -6.44 -3.89
C CYS A 69 -23.36 -6.50 -3.10
N VAL A 70 -23.45 -6.45 -1.78
CA VAL A 70 -22.29 -6.29 -0.88
C VAL A 70 -21.30 -7.46 -0.93
N PRO A 71 -19.98 -7.20 -0.61
CA PRO A 71 -18.95 -8.25 -0.63
C PRO A 71 -19.01 -9.19 0.56
N ASN A 72 -19.47 -8.72 1.71
CA ASN A 72 -19.48 -9.47 2.97
C ASN A 72 -20.91 -9.60 3.48
N GLY A 73 -21.25 -10.79 3.96
CA GLY A 73 -22.61 -11.10 4.40
C GLY A 73 -23.58 -11.36 3.24
N ALA A 74 -24.87 -11.37 3.53
CA ALA A 74 -25.91 -11.60 2.53
C ALA A 74 -26.17 -10.33 1.71
N PRO A 75 -26.14 -10.40 0.38
CA PRO A 75 -26.54 -9.28 -0.44
C PRO A 75 -28.03 -9.00 -0.32
N LEU A 76 -28.44 -7.75 -0.48
CA LEU A 76 -29.85 -7.32 -0.40
C LEU A 76 -30.57 -7.67 -1.70
N CYS A 77 -30.72 -9.00 -1.93
CA CYS A 77 -31.46 -9.52 -3.08
C CYS A 77 -32.97 -9.35 -2.84
N GLY A 78 -33.62 -8.43 -3.54
CA GLY A 78 -35.04 -8.12 -3.38
C GLY A 78 -35.38 -6.79 -4.03
N ALA A 79 -36.35 -6.08 -3.47
CA ALA A 79 -36.83 -4.80 -3.99
C ALA A 79 -35.73 -3.75 -4.30
N PRO A 80 -34.63 -3.62 -3.52
CA PRO A 80 -33.60 -2.64 -3.82
C PRO A 80 -32.65 -3.08 -4.95
N CYS A 81 -32.69 -4.34 -5.42
CA CYS A 81 -31.77 -4.83 -6.45
C CYS A 81 -32.40 -4.76 -7.84
N PRO A 82 -31.88 -3.88 -8.76
CA PRO A 82 -32.42 -3.77 -10.09
C PRO A 82 -32.20 -5.02 -10.95
N PHE A 83 -31.25 -5.88 -10.56
CA PHE A 83 -30.96 -7.15 -11.26
C PHE A 83 -31.70 -8.35 -10.66
N TYR A 84 -32.67 -8.14 -9.75
CA TYR A 84 -33.34 -9.21 -9.02
C TYR A 84 -33.87 -10.33 -9.95
N THR A 85 -34.57 -9.96 -11.02
CA THR A 85 -35.21 -10.92 -11.93
C THR A 85 -34.25 -11.62 -12.88
N VAL A 86 -33.11 -10.98 -13.22
CA VAL A 86 -32.16 -11.47 -14.23
C VAL A 86 -30.88 -12.05 -13.64
N CYS A 87 -30.65 -11.91 -12.34
CA CYS A 87 -29.41 -12.37 -11.69
C CYS A 87 -29.35 -13.89 -11.56
N GLU A 88 -28.49 -14.54 -12.31
CA GLU A 88 -28.34 -16.01 -12.32
C GLU A 88 -27.79 -16.57 -11.01
N ALA A 89 -26.79 -15.91 -10.40
CA ALA A 89 -26.26 -16.35 -9.10
C ALA A 89 -27.35 -16.32 -8.01
N ARG A 90 -28.26 -15.34 -8.04
CA ARG A 90 -29.40 -15.32 -7.11
C ARG A 90 -30.36 -16.47 -7.37
N LYS A 91 -30.73 -16.72 -8.62
CA LYS A 91 -31.68 -17.80 -9.00
C LYS A 91 -31.16 -19.17 -8.53
N LYS A 92 -29.86 -19.37 -8.58
CA LYS A 92 -29.18 -20.62 -8.23
C LYS A 92 -28.60 -20.66 -6.81
N ALA A 93 -28.87 -19.62 -5.98
CA ALA A 93 -28.35 -19.48 -4.62
C ALA A 93 -26.81 -19.43 -4.51
N LEU A 94 -26.10 -19.00 -5.57
CA LEU A 94 -24.63 -18.97 -5.67
C LEU A 94 -24.02 -17.63 -5.21
N THR A 95 -24.77 -16.73 -4.61
CA THR A 95 -24.29 -15.38 -4.23
C THR A 95 -23.17 -15.38 -3.19
N ALA A 96 -23.03 -16.45 -2.41
CA ALA A 96 -21.94 -16.65 -1.46
C ALA A 96 -20.65 -17.18 -2.13
N GLU A 97 -20.80 -17.90 -3.23
CA GLU A 97 -19.68 -18.53 -3.95
C GLU A 97 -19.08 -17.59 -5.02
N ILE A 98 -19.94 -16.73 -5.61
CA ILE A 98 -19.57 -15.77 -6.65
C ILE A 98 -19.48 -14.37 -6.04
N PRO A 99 -18.43 -13.60 -6.31
CA PRO A 99 -17.37 -13.84 -7.29
C PRO A 99 -16.25 -14.75 -6.77
N VAL A 100 -15.69 -15.54 -7.67
CA VAL A 100 -14.49 -16.33 -7.40
C VAL A 100 -13.28 -15.41 -7.31
N LYS A 101 -12.45 -15.62 -6.28
CA LYS A 101 -11.18 -14.91 -6.07
C LYS A 101 -10.11 -15.91 -5.68
N THR A 102 -9.09 -16.03 -6.49
CA THR A 102 -7.90 -16.79 -6.08
C THR A 102 -7.30 -16.15 -4.82
N PRO A 103 -6.97 -16.94 -3.79
CA PRO A 103 -6.31 -16.41 -2.61
C PRO A 103 -5.03 -15.66 -3.00
N LYS A 104 -4.85 -14.45 -2.47
CA LYS A 104 -3.62 -13.71 -2.71
C LYS A 104 -2.43 -14.50 -2.20
N LYS A 105 -1.37 -14.60 -3.00
CA LYS A 105 -0.09 -15.16 -2.54
C LYS A 105 0.32 -14.47 -1.24
N LYS A 106 0.84 -15.25 -0.28
CA LYS A 106 1.41 -14.69 0.95
C LYS A 106 2.48 -13.67 0.56
N ARG A 107 2.49 -12.52 1.25
CA ARG A 107 3.54 -11.51 1.03
C ARG A 107 4.88 -12.09 1.45
N LYS A 108 5.93 -11.72 0.72
CA LYS A 108 7.30 -11.98 1.15
C LYS A 108 7.55 -11.13 2.40
N ILE A 109 7.99 -11.75 3.48
CA ILE A 109 8.46 -11.02 4.67
C ILE A 109 9.93 -10.73 4.47
N GLU A 110 10.31 -9.46 4.63
CA GLU A 110 11.70 -9.00 4.64
C GLU A 110 11.99 -8.38 6.00
N GLU A 111 12.95 -8.93 6.69
CA GLU A 111 13.44 -8.36 7.93
C GLU A 111 14.51 -7.31 7.63
N LYS A 112 14.47 -6.20 8.35
CA LYS A 112 15.41 -5.09 8.21
C LYS A 112 15.80 -4.53 9.56
N THR A 113 17.07 -4.19 9.70
CA THR A 113 17.59 -3.46 10.85
C THR A 113 17.87 -2.02 10.44
N VAL A 114 17.07 -1.08 10.93
CA VAL A 114 17.15 0.36 10.63
C VAL A 114 18.15 1.03 11.56
N LEU A 115 19.02 1.85 11.02
CA LEU A 115 20.06 2.56 11.77
C LEU A 115 19.75 4.07 11.75
N LEU A 116 19.37 4.62 12.92
CA LEU A 116 19.36 6.05 13.11
C LEU A 116 20.77 6.46 13.54
N VAL A 117 21.59 6.89 12.60
CA VAL A 117 22.99 7.26 12.85
C VAL A 117 23.08 8.76 13.03
N GLU A 118 23.50 9.19 14.22
CA GLU A 118 23.66 10.59 14.61
C GLU A 118 25.13 11.01 14.58
N TYR A 119 25.38 12.18 14.02
CA TYR A 119 26.63 12.91 14.10
C TYR A 119 26.34 14.37 14.44
N GLY A 120 26.64 14.77 15.67
CA GLY A 120 26.19 16.04 16.18
C GLY A 120 24.67 16.15 16.22
N ASP A 121 24.14 17.15 15.56
CA ASP A 121 22.69 17.41 15.40
C ASP A 121 22.08 16.84 14.10
N LYS A 122 22.90 16.16 13.31
CA LYS A 122 22.52 15.60 12.00
C LYS A 122 22.27 14.11 12.08
N ILE A 123 21.40 13.65 11.18
CA ILE A 123 21.04 12.23 11.02
C ILE A 123 21.41 11.77 9.62
N ALA A 124 22.02 10.59 9.57
CA ALA A 124 22.40 9.97 8.30
C ALA A 124 21.20 9.47 7.53
N ILE A 125 21.21 9.76 6.23
CA ILE A 125 20.27 9.22 5.25
C ILE A 125 21.05 8.75 4.02
N ARG A 126 20.41 7.94 3.19
CA ARG A 126 20.94 7.60 1.88
C ARG A 126 19.83 7.66 0.82
N LYS A 127 20.20 7.94 -0.40
CA LYS A 127 19.29 7.81 -1.54
C LYS A 127 19.22 6.34 -1.95
N ARG A 128 18.03 5.84 -2.19
CA ARG A 128 17.81 4.49 -2.73
C ARG A 128 18.14 4.47 -4.23
N ASP A 129 18.41 3.26 -4.73
CA ASP A 129 18.62 3.04 -6.17
C ASP A 129 17.41 3.49 -6.99
N ASP A 130 17.63 3.77 -8.26
CA ASP A 130 16.59 4.26 -9.18
C ASP A 130 15.60 3.15 -9.60
N THR A 131 15.76 1.93 -9.08
CA THR A 131 14.90 0.77 -9.34
C THR A 131 14.44 0.12 -8.05
N GLY A 132 13.34 -0.64 -8.13
CA GLY A 132 12.81 -1.38 -6.99
C GLY A 132 11.83 -0.59 -6.13
N LEU A 133 11.61 -1.09 -4.92
CA LEU A 133 10.62 -0.53 -3.99
C LEU A 133 11.11 0.81 -3.43
N LEU A 134 10.28 1.85 -3.47
CA LEU A 134 10.62 3.21 -3.04
C LEU A 134 11.83 3.79 -3.79
N ALA A 135 11.99 3.46 -5.07
CA ALA A 135 13.09 3.90 -5.92
C ALA A 135 13.30 5.42 -5.86
N SER A 136 14.56 5.85 -5.90
CA SER A 136 15.01 7.25 -5.89
C SER A 136 14.63 8.08 -4.65
N LEU A 137 13.90 7.51 -3.67
CA LEU A 137 13.57 8.19 -2.42
C LEU A 137 14.71 8.07 -1.40
N TYR A 138 14.68 8.91 -0.39
CA TYR A 138 15.63 8.85 0.73
C TYR A 138 15.15 7.89 1.81
N GLU A 139 16.09 7.26 2.51
CA GLU A 139 15.81 6.36 3.63
C GLU A 139 16.86 6.48 4.72
N PHE A 140 16.53 6.04 5.93
CA PHE A 140 17.56 5.78 6.93
C PHE A 140 18.40 4.59 6.50
N PRO A 141 19.73 4.59 6.73
CA PRO A 141 20.57 3.40 6.52
C PRO A 141 19.92 2.18 7.15
N ASN A 142 19.91 1.08 6.44
CA ASN A 142 19.36 -0.17 6.96
C ASN A 142 20.12 -1.38 6.40
N LEU A 143 20.13 -2.45 7.17
CA LEU A 143 20.76 -3.72 6.88
C LEU A 143 19.69 -4.78 6.69
N GLU A 144 19.97 -5.78 5.87
CA GLU A 144 19.05 -6.92 5.71
C GLU A 144 19.12 -7.84 6.93
N GLY A 145 17.97 -8.38 7.34
CA GLY A 145 17.83 -9.24 8.50
C GLY A 145 17.55 -8.48 9.80
N LYS A 146 17.22 -9.25 10.82
CA LYS A 146 17.10 -8.78 12.21
C LYS A 146 18.44 -9.01 12.91
N LEU A 147 19.28 -7.97 12.94
CA LEU A 147 20.62 -8.03 13.49
C LEU A 147 20.64 -7.58 14.96
N SER A 148 21.51 -8.21 15.74
CA SER A 148 21.86 -7.75 17.08
C SER A 148 22.76 -6.50 17.02
N GLY A 149 22.81 -5.74 18.12
CA GLY A 149 23.68 -4.57 18.19
C GLY A 149 25.15 -4.87 17.92
N LYS A 150 25.64 -6.05 18.32
CA LYS A 150 27.03 -6.50 18.05
C LYS A 150 27.26 -6.68 16.55
N GLU A 151 26.37 -7.38 15.86
CA GLU A 151 26.44 -7.60 14.40
C GLU A 151 26.35 -6.28 13.63
N VAL A 152 25.53 -5.33 14.10
CA VAL A 152 25.47 -3.99 13.53
C VAL A 152 26.82 -3.28 13.66
N LEU A 153 27.41 -3.25 14.85
CA LEU A 153 28.71 -2.60 15.08
C LEU A 153 29.83 -3.24 14.26
N GLU A 154 29.83 -4.57 14.11
CA GLU A 154 30.79 -5.30 13.28
C GLU A 154 30.70 -4.88 11.77
N GLN A 155 29.51 -4.53 11.30
CA GLN A 155 29.31 -4.07 9.93
C GLN A 155 29.63 -2.57 9.73
N MET A 156 29.62 -1.79 10.81
CA MET A 156 29.98 -0.37 10.75
C MET A 156 31.51 -0.23 10.67
N LYS A 157 32.00 0.39 9.61
CA LYS A 157 33.44 0.61 9.37
C LYS A 157 33.98 1.88 10.05
N CYS A 158 33.35 2.33 11.13
CA CYS A 158 33.71 3.56 11.86
C CYS A 158 33.56 3.34 13.37
N ARG A 159 34.05 4.30 14.16
CA ARG A 159 33.81 4.32 15.60
C ARG A 159 32.35 4.71 15.85
N ALA A 160 31.59 3.75 16.38
CA ALA A 160 30.17 3.90 16.61
C ALA A 160 29.79 3.34 17.99
N VAL A 161 28.83 3.97 18.63
CA VAL A 161 28.26 3.54 19.91
C VAL A 161 26.75 3.40 19.74
N ILE A 162 26.21 2.25 20.12
CA ILE A 162 24.76 2.07 20.19
C ILE A 162 24.28 2.72 21.48
N GLU A 163 23.43 3.72 21.35
CA GLU A 163 22.82 4.41 22.48
C GLU A 163 21.54 3.75 22.93
N LYS A 164 20.76 3.26 21.99
CA LYS A 164 19.44 2.70 22.28
C LYS A 164 18.99 1.72 21.22
N GLU A 165 18.33 0.65 21.64
CA GLU A 165 17.51 -0.18 20.75
C GLU A 165 16.16 0.51 20.51
N LEU A 166 15.75 0.56 19.27
CA LEU A 166 14.52 1.23 18.84
C LEU A 166 13.35 0.25 18.79
N PRO A 167 12.12 0.72 18.98
CA PRO A 167 10.93 -0.10 18.84
C PRO A 167 10.85 -0.77 17.47
N THR A 168 10.33 -2.00 17.45
CA THR A 168 10.03 -2.68 16.19
C THR A 168 8.90 -1.98 15.44
N ALA A 169 8.98 -2.01 14.13
CA ALA A 169 7.95 -1.46 13.26
C ALA A 169 7.64 -2.42 12.11
N LYS A 170 6.46 -2.27 11.54
CA LYS A 170 6.01 -3.07 10.41
C LYS A 170 5.44 -2.16 9.33
N HIS A 171 5.79 -2.43 8.08
CA HIS A 171 5.17 -1.77 6.94
C HIS A 171 4.75 -2.78 5.87
N ILE A 172 3.55 -2.59 5.32
CA ILE A 172 2.94 -3.54 4.39
C ILE A 172 2.81 -2.88 3.02
N PHE A 173 3.50 -3.46 2.05
CA PHE A 173 3.35 -3.14 0.63
C PHE A 173 2.42 -4.15 -0.06
N SER A 174 2.14 -3.97 -1.33
CA SER A 174 1.26 -4.88 -2.09
C SER A 174 1.73 -6.33 -2.09
N HIS A 175 3.04 -6.58 -2.20
CA HIS A 175 3.64 -7.92 -2.37
C HIS A 175 4.74 -8.25 -1.36
N VAL A 176 5.19 -7.28 -0.58
CA VAL A 176 6.24 -7.40 0.44
C VAL A 176 5.76 -6.80 1.75
N GLU A 177 6.25 -7.32 2.84
CA GLU A 177 6.01 -6.84 4.18
C GLU A 177 7.36 -6.68 4.88
N TRP A 178 7.68 -5.46 5.33
CA TRP A 178 8.90 -5.20 6.09
C TRP A 178 8.63 -5.33 7.58
N HIS A 179 9.39 -6.19 8.23
CA HIS A 179 9.50 -6.26 9.68
C HIS A 179 10.82 -5.60 10.07
N MET A 180 10.74 -4.50 10.78
CA MET A 180 11.89 -3.67 11.08
C MET A 180 12.17 -3.67 12.57
N SER A 181 13.44 -3.86 12.93
CA SER A 181 14.04 -3.47 14.20
C SER A 181 15.00 -2.30 13.94
N GLY A 182 15.57 -1.70 14.95
CA GLY A 182 16.53 -0.62 14.71
C GLY A 182 17.33 -0.24 15.93
N TYR A 183 18.34 0.57 15.68
CA TYR A 183 19.25 1.11 16.71
C TYR A 183 19.46 2.60 16.47
N LEU A 184 19.55 3.32 17.57
CA LEU A 184 20.11 4.65 17.62
C LEU A 184 21.61 4.53 17.84
N ILE A 185 22.38 5.11 16.95
CA ILE A 185 23.83 4.98 16.92
C ILE A 185 24.45 6.37 16.84
N ARG A 186 25.40 6.65 17.72
CA ARG A 186 26.20 7.87 17.65
C ARG A 186 27.55 7.56 17.05
N VAL A 187 27.99 8.42 16.14
CA VAL A 187 29.31 8.36 15.51
C VAL A 187 30.10 9.64 15.77
N THR A 188 31.42 9.53 15.70
CA THR A 188 32.34 10.66 15.94
C THR A 188 32.78 11.37 14.67
N GLU A 189 32.41 10.83 13.52
CA GLU A 189 32.73 11.38 12.20
C GLU A 189 31.65 10.99 11.18
N GLU A 190 31.52 11.74 10.11
CA GLU A 190 30.60 11.41 9.02
C GLU A 190 31.05 10.13 8.30
N ILE A 191 30.09 9.26 7.99
CA ILE A 191 30.35 8.00 7.29
C ILE A 191 30.36 8.25 5.78
N PRO A 192 31.44 7.91 5.07
CA PRO A 192 31.49 8.06 3.61
C PRO A 192 30.34 7.33 2.90
N GLY A 193 29.70 8.01 1.95
CA GLY A 193 28.58 7.46 1.19
C GLY A 193 27.19 7.67 1.84
N LEU A 194 27.13 8.21 3.05
CA LEU A 194 25.90 8.69 3.66
C LEU A 194 25.81 10.23 3.59
N LEU A 195 24.60 10.74 3.52
CA LEU A 195 24.31 12.16 3.62
C LEU A 195 23.85 12.44 5.04
N PHE A 196 24.42 13.43 5.68
CA PHE A 196 24.02 13.85 7.01
C PHE A 196 23.19 15.11 6.91
N ALA A 197 21.91 15.00 7.23
CA ALA A 197 20.92 16.07 7.15
C ALA A 197 20.45 16.47 8.55
N ASP A 198 20.26 17.75 8.75
CA ASP A 198 19.58 18.28 9.92
C ASP A 198 18.07 18.04 9.82
N ARG A 199 17.33 18.47 10.85
CA ARG A 199 15.89 18.21 10.93
C ARG A 199 15.08 19.00 9.91
N GLU A 200 15.48 20.19 9.61
CA GLU A 200 14.80 21.05 8.66
C GLU A 200 14.98 20.49 7.25
N GLU A 201 16.20 20.07 6.92
CA GLU A 201 16.50 19.40 5.69
C GLU A 201 15.75 18.06 5.53
N LEU A 202 15.64 17.24 6.60
CA LEU A 202 14.86 16.00 6.59
C LEU A 202 13.37 16.23 6.36
N LYS A 203 12.84 17.37 6.80
CA LYS A 203 11.45 17.75 6.63
C LYS A 203 11.16 18.32 5.25
N GLU A 204 12.04 19.18 4.75
CA GLU A 204 11.79 20.00 3.58
C GLU A 204 12.46 19.48 2.30
N LYS A 205 13.68 18.97 2.43
CA LYS A 205 14.53 18.63 1.31
C LYS A 205 14.63 17.12 1.04
N TYR A 206 14.63 16.32 2.10
CA TYR A 206 14.82 14.87 2.02
C TYR A 206 13.65 14.10 2.64
N PRO A 207 12.47 14.06 2.00
CA PRO A 207 11.30 13.42 2.58
C PRO A 207 11.50 11.90 2.72
N ILE A 208 11.43 11.43 3.96
CA ILE A 208 11.52 10.01 4.29
C ILE A 208 10.15 9.35 4.11
N PRO A 209 10.04 8.24 3.34
CA PRO A 209 8.80 7.53 3.10
C PRO A 209 8.07 7.08 4.38
N ASN A 210 6.75 6.94 4.28
CA ASN A 210 5.92 6.46 5.38
C ASN A 210 6.27 5.04 5.86
N ALA A 211 6.99 4.26 5.06
CA ALA A 211 7.53 2.98 5.49
C ALA A 211 8.41 3.11 6.75
N PHE A 212 9.10 4.24 6.90
CA PHE A 212 9.95 4.55 8.05
C PHE A 212 9.30 5.51 9.06
N ALA A 213 7.98 5.68 9.06
CA ALA A 213 7.28 6.68 9.88
C ALA A 213 7.58 6.55 11.38
N ALA A 214 7.73 5.32 11.89
CA ALA A 214 8.06 5.07 13.29
C ALA A 214 9.43 5.67 13.65
N TYR A 215 10.43 5.42 12.82
CA TYR A 215 11.80 5.90 13.03
C TYR A 215 11.94 7.39 12.75
N ARG A 216 11.21 7.93 11.76
CA ARG A 216 11.15 9.37 11.49
C ARG A 216 10.64 10.17 12.70
N LYS A 217 9.64 9.64 13.42
CA LYS A 217 9.15 10.28 14.66
C LYS A 217 10.23 10.33 15.74
N ILE A 218 11.01 9.26 15.88
CA ILE A 218 12.11 9.18 16.86
C ILE A 218 13.21 10.17 16.45
N ALA A 219 13.63 10.15 15.20
CA ALA A 219 14.59 11.08 14.64
C ALA A 219 14.20 12.55 14.85
N ALA A 220 12.92 12.87 14.79
CA ALA A 220 12.40 14.21 15.05
C ALA A 220 12.36 14.60 16.54
N ALA A 221 12.21 13.63 17.46
CA ALA A 221 11.99 13.90 18.89
C ALA A 221 13.29 14.07 19.71
N GLN A 222 14.39 13.44 19.30
CA GLN A 222 15.58 13.22 20.17
C GLN A 222 16.48 14.41 20.44
N THR A 223 16.27 15.60 19.86
CA THR A 223 17.15 16.76 20.11
C THR A 223 16.58 17.74 21.12
N MET A 224 15.53 17.38 21.87
CA MET A 224 15.07 18.24 23.00
C MET A 224 15.85 17.99 24.28
N ASP A 225 16.54 16.84 24.42
CA ASP A 225 17.27 16.49 25.64
C ASP A 225 18.72 17.01 25.70
N SER A 226 19.23 17.64 24.66
CA SER A 226 20.62 18.14 24.62
C SER A 226 20.77 19.63 24.94
N CYS A 227 19.71 20.29 25.40
CA CYS A 227 19.72 21.74 25.73
C CYS A 227 19.64 22.03 27.25
N GLU A 228 19.69 20.99 28.11
CA GLU A 228 19.77 21.15 29.56
C GLU A 228 20.98 20.40 30.12
N SER A 229 22.17 20.96 29.92
CA SER A 229 23.37 20.64 30.72
C SER A 229 24.35 21.80 30.67
#